data_d74548cb83356c9ad57ffbb1082667cf
#
_entry.id   d74548cb83356c9ad57ffbb1082667cf
#
_cell.length_a   1.000
_cell.length_b   1.000
_cell.length_c   1.000
_cell.angle_alpha   90.00
_cell.angle_beta   90.00
_cell.angle_gamma   90.00
#
_symmetry.space_group_name_H-M   'P 1'
#
loop_
_entity.id
_entity.type
_entity.pdbx_description
1 polymer ?
#
loop_
_entity_poly.entity_id
_entity_poly.type
_entity_poly.pdbx_seq_one_letter_code
_entity_poly.pdbx_strand_id
1 'polypeptide(L)'
;MSPIITALYAIAALTGAAFAAVEFRMLWRFVRNRQEIRTTVTSESPPDRVKAQADESNLFPLVTIQLPLYNERRSAARVIQAAASQDYPRSRFDVQVLDDSDDETASIVKDVVRTLRSQGVQIEHLRREHRSGYKAGALTEGLQKSEAEFIAVFDADFLPDPTFLRTVLVDRTGFDHPDIAFVQTRWSWREPIRGFFAASLALLLDRHFLVQKPTRAFFRNVATFNGSGGVWRRKAIDDGGGWSAETLTEDLDLSYRCALRGWRGRYLREVDVVNELPEDMPQRRDCAADHLLDVCREEFALRFPHPGHRHALYAPHQREREDDILIADIQPPVAGLCAEDDPEEPTQSTKNHRHPLRRRPLQRSQRPCGG
;
A
#
# COMPACT_ATOMS: atom_id res chain seq x y z
N MET A 1 45.14 17.31 8.21
CA MET A 1 43.84 16.72 8.61
C MET A 1 44.11 15.43 9.36
N SER A 2 43.34 15.15 10.42
CA SER A 2 43.44 13.87 11.13
C SER A 2 43.10 12.71 10.17
N PRO A 3 43.82 11.58 10.15
CA PRO A 3 43.52 10.43 9.29
C PRO A 3 42.09 9.92 9.48
N ILE A 4 41.50 10.09 10.65
CA ILE A 4 40.09 9.77 10.94
C ILE A 4 39.12 10.64 10.11
N ILE A 5 39.39 11.95 10.06
CA ILE A 5 38.54 12.88 9.27
C ILE A 5 38.63 12.55 7.79
N THR A 6 39.81 12.21 7.29
CA THR A 6 40.02 11.81 5.89
C THR A 6 39.26 10.50 5.58
N ALA A 7 39.31 9.52 6.47
CA ALA A 7 38.60 8.27 6.31
C ALA A 7 37.06 8.48 6.31
N LEU A 8 36.54 9.29 7.23
CA LEU A 8 35.10 9.62 7.27
C LEU A 8 34.64 10.33 5.98
N TYR A 9 35.50 11.25 5.47
CA TYR A 9 35.19 11.94 4.22
C TYR A 9 35.20 10.99 3.01
N ALA A 10 36.15 10.06 2.96
CA ALA A 10 36.22 9.05 1.91
C ALA A 10 35.00 8.10 1.96
N ILE A 11 34.57 7.66 3.14
CA ILE A 11 33.37 6.84 3.31
C ILE A 11 32.14 7.60 2.85
N ALA A 12 31.95 8.84 3.26
CA ALA A 12 30.82 9.67 2.85
C ALA A 12 30.80 9.90 1.32
N ALA A 13 31.96 10.16 0.71
CA ALA A 13 32.10 10.34 -0.73
C ALA A 13 31.77 9.06 -1.51
N LEU A 14 32.27 7.90 -1.06
CA LEU A 14 31.99 6.59 -1.68
C LEU A 14 30.50 6.24 -1.55
N THR A 15 29.89 6.49 -0.39
CA THR A 15 28.45 6.27 -0.18
C THR A 15 27.63 7.16 -1.09
N GLY A 16 28.01 8.44 -1.20
CA GLY A 16 27.36 9.40 -2.11
C GLY A 16 27.49 9.00 -3.59
N ALA A 17 28.68 8.54 -4.01
CA ALA A 17 28.94 8.06 -5.37
C ALA A 17 28.12 6.80 -5.68
N ALA A 18 28.06 5.83 -4.76
CA ALA A 18 27.24 4.63 -4.91
C ALA A 18 25.75 4.97 -5.02
N PHE A 19 25.27 5.89 -4.20
CA PHE A 19 23.90 6.40 -4.29
C PHE A 19 23.62 7.02 -5.65
N ALA A 20 24.48 7.95 -6.10
CA ALA A 20 24.34 8.61 -7.39
C ALA A 20 24.35 7.62 -8.57
N ALA A 21 25.21 6.60 -8.53
CA ALA A 21 25.25 5.56 -9.54
C ALA A 21 23.95 4.75 -9.63
N VAL A 22 23.34 4.41 -8.48
CA VAL A 22 22.04 3.73 -8.44
C VAL A 22 20.93 4.59 -9.04
N GLU A 23 20.89 5.88 -8.66
CA GLU A 23 19.91 6.83 -9.20
C GLU A 23 20.08 7.04 -10.71
N PHE A 24 21.32 7.21 -11.17
CA PHE A 24 21.63 7.35 -12.59
C PHE A 24 21.20 6.10 -13.38
N ARG A 25 21.48 4.91 -12.86
CA ARG A 25 21.04 3.65 -13.48
C ARG A 25 19.51 3.56 -13.57
N MET A 26 18.79 4.00 -12.52
CA MET A 26 17.34 3.99 -12.53
C MET A 26 16.78 4.97 -13.56
N LEU A 27 17.29 6.20 -13.60
CA LEU A 27 16.91 7.19 -14.59
C LEU A 27 17.23 6.71 -16.02
N TRP A 28 18.40 6.12 -16.24
CA TRP A 28 18.79 5.57 -17.54
C TRP A 28 17.84 4.43 -17.98
N ARG A 29 17.50 3.51 -17.07
CA ARG A 29 16.50 2.47 -17.33
C ARG A 29 15.14 3.06 -17.69
N PHE A 30 14.69 4.05 -16.98
CA PHE A 30 13.43 4.75 -17.26
C PHE A 30 13.45 5.39 -18.66
N VAL A 31 14.49 6.15 -18.98
CA VAL A 31 14.60 6.86 -20.27
C VAL A 31 14.66 5.85 -21.44
N ARG A 32 15.47 4.80 -21.30
CA ARG A 32 15.62 3.77 -22.33
C ARG A 32 14.33 3.00 -22.60
N ASN A 33 13.57 2.69 -21.56
CA ASN A 33 12.37 1.85 -21.67
C ASN A 33 11.07 2.65 -21.49
N ARG A 34 11.11 3.98 -21.61
CA ARG A 34 9.97 4.86 -21.31
C ARG A 34 8.67 4.51 -22.04
N GLN A 35 8.76 4.03 -23.28
CA GLN A 35 7.59 3.64 -24.08
C GLN A 35 6.97 2.35 -23.56
N GLU A 36 7.80 1.33 -23.28
CA GLU A 36 7.34 0.05 -22.74
C GLU A 36 6.78 0.20 -21.31
N ILE A 37 7.45 1.00 -20.46
CA ILE A 37 6.96 1.35 -19.13
C ILE A 37 5.60 2.01 -19.24
N ARG A 38 5.41 2.90 -20.20
CA ARG A 38 4.15 3.61 -20.41
C ARG A 38 3.02 2.65 -20.81
N THR A 39 3.26 1.74 -21.73
CA THR A 39 2.27 0.75 -22.21
C THR A 39 1.97 -0.32 -21.17
N THR A 40 2.94 -0.73 -20.36
CA THR A 40 2.74 -1.77 -19.33
C THR A 40 2.02 -1.23 -18.10
N VAL A 41 2.24 0.05 -17.78
CA VAL A 41 1.63 0.73 -16.63
C VAL A 41 0.24 1.27 -16.96
N THR A 42 -0.04 1.57 -18.22
CA THR A 42 -1.40 1.81 -18.75
C THR A 42 -2.01 0.45 -19.07
N SER A 43 -2.82 -0.09 -18.16
CA SER A 43 -3.66 -1.23 -18.52
C SER A 43 -4.61 -0.79 -19.63
N GLU A 44 -4.67 -1.58 -20.71
CA GLU A 44 -5.62 -1.35 -21.77
C GLU A 44 -7.03 -1.41 -21.18
N SER A 45 -7.86 -0.45 -21.53
CA SER A 45 -9.28 -0.48 -21.17
C SER A 45 -9.90 -1.79 -21.68
N PRO A 46 -10.75 -2.46 -20.92
CA PRO A 46 -11.41 -3.66 -21.40
C PRO A 46 -12.16 -3.32 -22.70
N PRO A 47 -12.16 -4.22 -23.69
CA PRO A 47 -12.87 -3.98 -24.94
C PRO A 47 -14.34 -3.68 -24.65
N ASP A 48 -14.93 -2.71 -25.33
CA ASP A 48 -16.29 -2.22 -25.13
C ASP A 48 -17.36 -3.33 -25.08
N ARG A 49 -17.06 -4.50 -25.65
CA ARG A 49 -17.93 -5.69 -25.60
C ARG A 49 -18.10 -6.27 -24.18
N VAL A 50 -17.09 -6.16 -23.31
CA VAL A 50 -17.18 -6.64 -21.92
C VAL A 50 -18.07 -5.72 -21.09
N LYS A 51 -18.04 -4.40 -21.37
CA LYS A 51 -18.87 -3.40 -20.70
C LYS A 51 -20.37 -3.53 -21.07
N ALA A 52 -20.66 -3.97 -22.29
CA ALA A 52 -22.04 -4.03 -22.81
C ALA A 52 -22.88 -5.23 -22.32
N GLN A 53 -22.27 -6.24 -21.71
CA GLN A 53 -22.93 -7.48 -21.26
C GLN A 53 -22.83 -7.74 -19.75
N ALA A 54 -22.11 -6.90 -18.99
CA ALA A 54 -22.01 -7.08 -17.55
C ALA A 54 -23.24 -6.47 -16.85
N ASP A 55 -23.83 -7.24 -15.93
CA ASP A 55 -24.78 -6.74 -14.98
C ASP A 55 -24.16 -5.57 -14.19
N GLU A 56 -24.94 -4.54 -13.87
CA GLU A 56 -24.44 -3.34 -13.16
C GLU A 56 -23.72 -3.70 -11.85
N SER A 57 -24.16 -4.77 -11.17
CA SER A 57 -23.52 -5.28 -9.98
C SER A 57 -22.11 -5.84 -10.21
N ASN A 58 -21.86 -6.41 -11.40
CA ASN A 58 -20.54 -6.94 -11.78
C ASN A 58 -19.63 -5.87 -12.37
N LEU A 59 -20.21 -4.80 -12.92
CA LEU A 59 -19.45 -3.69 -13.49
C LEU A 59 -18.93 -2.73 -12.41
N PHE A 60 -19.73 -2.50 -11.36
CA PHE A 60 -19.43 -1.59 -10.25
C PHE A 60 -19.31 -2.36 -8.93
N PRO A 61 -18.13 -2.84 -8.55
CA PRO A 61 -17.92 -3.53 -7.28
C PRO A 61 -18.23 -2.62 -6.07
N LEU A 62 -18.51 -3.21 -4.91
CA LEU A 62 -18.72 -2.47 -3.67
C LEU A 62 -17.40 -1.88 -3.15
N VAL A 63 -17.43 -0.58 -2.82
CA VAL A 63 -16.27 0.18 -2.36
C VAL A 63 -16.60 0.95 -1.09
N THR A 64 -15.74 0.86 -0.09
CA THR A 64 -15.74 1.78 1.05
C THR A 64 -14.57 2.75 0.92
N ILE A 65 -14.86 4.05 0.96
CA ILE A 65 -13.82 5.09 1.02
C ILE A 65 -13.54 5.38 2.49
N GLN A 66 -12.31 5.17 2.93
CA GLN A 66 -11.85 5.44 4.28
C GLN A 66 -11.04 6.73 4.33
N LEU A 67 -11.45 7.66 5.20
CA LEU A 67 -10.85 8.96 5.41
C LEU A 67 -10.34 9.05 6.85
N PRO A 68 -9.10 8.64 7.15
CA PRO A 68 -8.49 8.81 8.47
C PRO A 68 -8.18 10.29 8.72
N LEU A 69 -8.74 10.86 9.79
CA LEU A 69 -8.60 12.27 10.14
C LEU A 69 -8.10 12.44 11.58
N TYR A 70 -7.18 13.40 11.77
CA TYR A 70 -6.73 13.84 13.08
C TYR A 70 -6.32 15.31 13.08
N ASN A 71 -7.17 16.18 13.70
CA ASN A 71 -6.91 17.62 13.83
C ASN A 71 -6.71 18.37 12.50
N GLU A 72 -7.54 18.02 11.51
CA GLU A 72 -7.47 18.50 10.13
C GLU A 72 -8.56 19.54 9.81
N ARG A 73 -8.67 20.61 10.61
CA ARG A 73 -9.72 21.65 10.51
C ARG A 73 -9.86 22.27 9.13
N ARG A 74 -8.76 22.42 8.38
CA ARG A 74 -8.72 23.13 7.09
C ARG A 74 -9.08 22.23 5.90
N SER A 75 -8.77 20.96 6.01
CA SER A 75 -8.85 19.98 4.91
C SER A 75 -10.04 19.02 5.04
N ALA A 76 -10.47 18.70 6.27
CA ALA A 76 -11.49 17.69 6.55
C ALA A 76 -12.78 17.87 5.70
N ALA A 77 -13.36 19.07 5.67
CA ALA A 77 -14.58 19.30 4.90
C ALA A 77 -14.38 19.06 3.38
N ARG A 78 -13.21 19.41 2.84
CA ARG A 78 -12.90 19.28 1.40
C ARG A 78 -12.71 17.83 1.00
N VAL A 79 -11.93 17.06 1.75
CA VAL A 79 -11.71 15.63 1.44
C VAL A 79 -13.01 14.84 1.56
N ILE A 80 -13.85 15.11 2.57
CA ILE A 80 -15.15 14.48 2.73
C ILE A 80 -16.08 14.77 1.54
N GLN A 81 -16.14 16.03 1.11
CA GLN A 81 -16.93 16.42 -0.05
C GLN A 81 -16.41 15.79 -1.35
N ALA A 82 -15.09 15.78 -1.57
CA ALA A 82 -14.49 15.14 -2.73
C ALA A 82 -14.76 13.63 -2.76
N ALA A 83 -14.62 12.94 -1.63
CA ALA A 83 -14.94 11.53 -1.50
C ALA A 83 -16.42 11.21 -1.73
N ALA A 84 -17.32 12.07 -1.27
CA ALA A 84 -18.76 11.92 -1.46
C ALA A 84 -19.26 12.23 -2.89
N SER A 85 -18.43 12.88 -3.71
CA SER A 85 -18.78 13.39 -5.05
C SER A 85 -18.38 12.43 -6.18
N GLN A 86 -18.14 11.15 -5.88
CA GLN A 86 -17.70 10.18 -6.89
C GLN A 86 -18.81 9.90 -7.93
N ASP A 87 -18.43 9.89 -9.23
CA ASP A 87 -19.24 9.41 -10.36
C ASP A 87 -19.28 7.87 -10.35
N TYR A 88 -20.00 7.35 -9.38
CA TYR A 88 -20.14 5.93 -9.10
C TYR A 88 -21.57 5.68 -8.57
N PRO A 89 -22.21 4.53 -8.86
CA PRO A 89 -23.56 4.27 -8.37
C PRO A 89 -23.63 4.41 -6.84
N ARG A 90 -24.57 5.24 -6.34
CA ARG A 90 -24.67 5.55 -4.91
C ARG A 90 -24.94 4.34 -4.02
N SER A 91 -25.52 3.29 -4.56
CA SER A 91 -25.72 2.00 -3.87
C SER A 91 -24.47 1.13 -3.83
N ARG A 92 -23.37 1.53 -4.50
CA ARG A 92 -22.19 0.72 -4.68
C ARG A 92 -20.96 1.31 -4.00
N PHE A 93 -21.07 2.44 -3.32
CA PHE A 93 -20.00 2.95 -2.46
C PHE A 93 -20.57 3.64 -1.20
N ASP A 94 -19.78 3.64 -0.16
CA ASP A 94 -19.99 4.37 1.08
C ASP A 94 -18.70 5.08 1.50
N VAL A 95 -18.84 6.07 2.39
CA VAL A 95 -17.74 6.85 2.93
C VAL A 95 -17.69 6.68 4.44
N GLN A 96 -16.55 6.25 4.97
CA GLN A 96 -16.25 6.20 6.39
C GLN A 96 -15.27 7.32 6.76
N VAL A 97 -15.73 8.28 7.54
CA VAL A 97 -14.86 9.31 8.13
C VAL A 97 -14.37 8.80 9.47
N LEU A 98 -13.09 8.39 9.51
CA LEU A 98 -12.43 7.80 10.68
C LEU A 98 -11.78 8.93 11.48
N ASP A 99 -12.53 9.54 12.41
CA ASP A 99 -12.16 10.79 13.05
C ASP A 99 -11.65 10.58 14.48
N ASP A 100 -10.35 10.72 14.66
CA ASP A 100 -9.65 10.68 15.94
C ASP A 100 -9.40 12.07 16.55
N SER A 101 -9.98 13.13 15.96
CA SER A 101 -9.68 14.52 16.34
C SER A 101 -10.19 14.86 17.74
N ASP A 102 -9.39 15.65 18.45
CA ASP A 102 -9.70 16.23 19.77
C ASP A 102 -9.91 17.76 19.73
N ASP A 103 -9.86 18.35 18.51
CA ASP A 103 -10.08 19.77 18.24
C ASP A 103 -11.43 20.05 17.53
N GLU A 104 -11.57 21.22 16.94
CA GLU A 104 -12.78 21.66 16.19
C GLU A 104 -13.09 20.79 14.96
N THR A 105 -12.14 20.00 14.48
CA THR A 105 -12.31 19.10 13.32
C THR A 105 -13.52 18.20 13.53
N ALA A 106 -13.71 17.65 14.73
CA ALA A 106 -14.81 16.76 15.03
C ALA A 106 -16.19 17.41 14.83
N SER A 107 -16.34 18.69 15.15
CA SER A 107 -17.59 19.42 14.91
C SER A 107 -17.81 19.70 13.43
N ILE A 108 -16.75 20.07 12.69
CA ILE A 108 -16.80 20.27 11.22
C ILE A 108 -17.21 18.98 10.52
N VAL A 109 -16.57 17.86 10.86
CA VAL A 109 -16.91 16.54 10.30
C VAL A 109 -18.38 16.19 10.55
N LYS A 110 -18.87 16.35 11.80
CA LYS A 110 -20.24 16.07 12.16
C LYS A 110 -21.24 16.85 11.30
N ASP A 111 -21.00 18.14 11.07
CA ASP A 111 -21.90 19.00 10.30
C ASP A 111 -21.88 18.66 8.81
N VAL A 112 -20.70 18.39 8.22
CA VAL A 112 -20.55 17.97 6.83
C VAL A 112 -21.23 16.62 6.59
N VAL A 113 -20.98 15.64 7.46
CA VAL A 113 -21.60 14.31 7.36
C VAL A 113 -23.11 14.39 7.47
N ARG A 114 -23.66 15.20 8.39
CA ARG A 114 -25.11 15.40 8.52
C ARG A 114 -25.69 15.97 7.23
N THR A 115 -25.05 16.95 6.64
CA THR A 115 -25.48 17.57 5.38
C THR A 115 -25.49 16.56 4.22
N LEU A 116 -24.42 15.81 4.05
CA LEU A 116 -24.28 14.82 2.98
C LEU A 116 -25.29 13.66 3.13
N ARG A 117 -25.52 13.20 4.36
CA ARG A 117 -26.59 12.21 4.65
C ARG A 117 -27.96 12.70 4.23
N SER A 118 -28.29 13.98 4.50
CA SER A 118 -29.57 14.56 4.08
C SER A 118 -29.72 14.65 2.55
N GLN A 119 -28.61 14.59 1.81
CA GLN A 119 -28.55 14.53 0.34
C GLN A 119 -28.54 13.09 -0.19
N GLY A 120 -28.72 12.09 0.67
CA GLY A 120 -28.76 10.67 0.31
C GLY A 120 -27.39 10.02 0.07
N VAL A 121 -26.30 10.64 0.53
CA VAL A 121 -24.96 10.01 0.49
C VAL A 121 -24.85 8.97 1.60
N GLN A 122 -24.35 7.79 1.28
CA GLN A 122 -24.00 6.77 2.27
C GLN A 122 -22.69 7.15 2.92
N ILE A 123 -22.75 7.77 4.10
CA ILE A 123 -21.56 8.26 4.79
C ILE A 123 -21.71 8.07 6.31
N GLU A 124 -20.63 7.65 6.96
CA GLU A 124 -20.58 7.44 8.40
C GLU A 124 -19.44 8.23 9.05
N HIS A 125 -19.72 8.83 10.21
CA HIS A 125 -18.72 9.47 11.07
C HIS A 125 -18.38 8.50 12.19
N LEU A 126 -17.21 7.88 12.11
CA LEU A 126 -16.70 6.91 13.08
C LEU A 126 -15.68 7.60 13.98
N ARG A 127 -15.98 7.60 15.28
CA ARG A 127 -15.11 8.14 16.32
C ARG A 127 -14.73 7.04 17.30
N ARG A 128 -13.47 7.05 17.73
CA ARG A 128 -12.96 6.12 18.74
C ARG A 128 -12.78 6.84 20.08
N GLU A 129 -12.96 6.14 21.18
CA GLU A 129 -12.66 6.68 22.51
C GLU A 129 -11.16 6.89 22.73
N HIS A 130 -10.35 5.98 22.15
CA HIS A 130 -8.90 6.02 22.24
C HIS A 130 -8.28 5.89 20.85
N ARG A 131 -7.29 6.71 20.56
CA ARG A 131 -6.51 6.72 19.33
C ARG A 131 -5.47 5.58 19.28
N SER A 132 -5.83 4.38 19.75
CA SER A 132 -4.93 3.23 19.78
C SER A 132 -4.54 2.80 18.36
N GLY A 133 -3.23 2.64 18.11
CA GLY A 133 -2.72 2.25 16.78
C GLY A 133 -2.82 3.35 15.72
N TYR A 134 -3.10 4.60 16.12
CA TYR A 134 -3.10 5.76 15.22
C TYR A 134 -3.93 5.52 13.94
N LYS A 135 -3.40 5.84 12.76
CA LYS A 135 -4.04 5.64 11.45
C LYS A 135 -4.34 4.16 11.18
N ALA A 136 -3.38 3.27 11.43
CA ALA A 136 -3.58 1.81 11.26
C ALA A 136 -4.76 1.29 12.09
N GLY A 137 -4.88 1.74 13.34
CA GLY A 137 -6.01 1.38 14.22
C GLY A 137 -7.34 1.92 13.69
N ALA A 138 -7.38 3.15 13.16
CA ALA A 138 -8.57 3.74 12.56
C ALA A 138 -9.01 2.95 11.32
N LEU A 139 -8.08 2.66 10.40
CA LEU A 139 -8.34 1.84 9.21
C LEU A 139 -8.84 0.44 9.57
N THR A 140 -8.28 -0.18 10.61
CA THR A 140 -8.72 -1.50 11.11
C THR A 140 -10.17 -1.45 11.59
N GLU A 141 -10.54 -0.46 12.40
CA GLU A 141 -11.92 -0.33 12.89
C GLU A 141 -12.91 -0.06 11.76
N GLY A 142 -12.54 0.82 10.83
CA GLY A 142 -13.34 1.07 9.64
C GLY A 142 -13.52 -0.19 8.78
N LEU A 143 -12.46 -1.00 8.61
CA LEU A 143 -12.51 -2.25 7.86
C LEU A 143 -13.48 -3.25 8.49
N GLN A 144 -13.54 -3.35 9.82
CA GLN A 144 -14.47 -4.24 10.53
C GLN A 144 -15.94 -3.86 10.32
N LYS A 145 -16.23 -2.59 10.05
CA LYS A 145 -17.58 -2.06 9.81
C LYS A 145 -17.96 -2.02 8.32
N SER A 146 -17.06 -2.39 7.43
CA SER A 146 -17.26 -2.44 6.00
C SER A 146 -17.47 -3.87 5.54
N GLU A 147 -18.33 -4.08 4.54
CA GLU A 147 -18.46 -5.34 3.79
C GLU A 147 -18.03 -5.19 2.33
N ALA A 148 -17.45 -4.05 1.98
CA ALA A 148 -17.02 -3.77 0.62
C ALA A 148 -15.87 -4.68 0.19
N GLU A 149 -15.85 -5.01 -1.10
CA GLU A 149 -14.77 -5.79 -1.72
C GLU A 149 -13.49 -4.97 -1.85
N PHE A 150 -13.65 -3.65 -2.03
CA PHE A 150 -12.55 -2.73 -2.21
C PHE A 150 -12.57 -1.60 -1.18
N ILE A 151 -11.39 -1.19 -0.73
CA ILE A 151 -11.19 -0.12 0.24
C ILE A 151 -10.33 0.96 -0.41
N ALA A 152 -10.89 2.14 -0.66
CA ALA A 152 -10.15 3.31 -1.10
C ALA A 152 -9.69 4.12 0.10
N VAL A 153 -8.43 4.58 0.13
CA VAL A 153 -7.88 5.33 1.26
C VAL A 153 -7.40 6.70 0.80
N PHE A 154 -7.88 7.76 1.47
CA PHE A 154 -7.43 9.14 1.23
C PHE A 154 -7.17 9.85 2.55
N ASP A 155 -5.98 10.40 2.69
CA ASP A 155 -5.65 11.28 3.79
C ASP A 155 -6.33 12.66 3.62
N ALA A 156 -6.34 13.46 4.65
CA ALA A 156 -7.07 14.73 4.72
C ALA A 156 -6.71 15.74 3.63
N ASP A 157 -5.48 15.69 3.14
CA ASP A 157 -4.92 16.58 2.12
C ASP A 157 -5.04 16.05 0.69
N PHE A 158 -5.64 14.86 0.49
CA PHE A 158 -5.88 14.27 -0.82
C PHE A 158 -7.30 14.53 -1.32
N LEU A 159 -7.40 15.01 -2.56
CA LEU A 159 -8.68 15.32 -3.18
C LEU A 159 -8.88 14.41 -4.41
N PRO A 160 -9.60 13.28 -4.26
CA PRO A 160 -9.90 12.42 -5.40
C PRO A 160 -10.80 13.15 -6.40
N ASP A 161 -10.47 13.00 -7.70
CA ASP A 161 -11.35 13.44 -8.79
C ASP A 161 -12.67 12.67 -8.73
N PRO A 162 -13.82 13.28 -9.12
CA PRO A 162 -15.10 12.58 -9.16
C PRO A 162 -15.09 11.28 -9.96
N THR A 163 -14.24 11.14 -10.96
CA THR A 163 -14.12 9.92 -11.77
C THR A 163 -13.17 8.87 -11.20
N PHE A 164 -12.54 9.12 -10.05
CA PHE A 164 -11.46 8.28 -9.52
C PHE A 164 -11.86 6.81 -9.36
N LEU A 165 -12.94 6.52 -8.65
CA LEU A 165 -13.38 5.13 -8.43
C LEU A 165 -13.69 4.43 -9.75
N ARG A 166 -14.44 5.08 -10.62
CA ARG A 166 -14.77 4.54 -11.92
C ARG A 166 -13.53 4.27 -12.76
N THR A 167 -12.60 5.22 -12.81
CA THR A 167 -11.36 5.09 -13.57
C THR A 167 -10.51 3.93 -13.07
N VAL A 168 -10.35 3.77 -11.74
CA VAL A 168 -9.50 2.72 -11.16
C VAL A 168 -10.14 1.33 -11.27
N LEU A 169 -11.43 1.23 -10.98
CA LEU A 169 -12.10 -0.07 -10.83
C LEU A 169 -12.76 -0.57 -12.12
N VAL A 170 -13.19 0.35 -13.00
CA VAL A 170 -13.98 0.02 -14.20
C VAL A 170 -13.21 0.31 -15.48
N ASP A 171 -12.78 1.58 -15.67
CA ASP A 171 -12.26 2.02 -16.97
C ASP A 171 -10.83 1.54 -17.23
N ARG A 172 -9.98 1.49 -16.21
CA ARG A 172 -8.56 1.09 -16.28
C ARG A 172 -8.30 -0.33 -15.82
N THR A 173 -9.34 -1.06 -15.37
CA THR A 173 -9.21 -2.43 -14.88
C THR A 173 -8.02 -2.62 -13.93
N GLY A 174 -7.90 -1.72 -12.96
CA GLY A 174 -6.81 -1.76 -11.96
C GLY A 174 -6.69 -3.13 -11.29
N PHE A 175 -7.80 -3.87 -11.24
CA PHE A 175 -7.94 -5.18 -10.63
C PHE A 175 -8.32 -6.29 -11.65
N ASP A 176 -7.81 -6.21 -12.88
CA ASP A 176 -8.08 -7.18 -13.96
C ASP A 176 -7.61 -8.62 -13.65
N HIS A 177 -6.77 -8.78 -12.63
CA HIS A 177 -6.30 -10.07 -12.17
C HIS A 177 -6.63 -10.28 -10.69
N PRO A 178 -7.02 -11.51 -10.27
CA PRO A 178 -7.45 -11.80 -8.90
C PRO A 178 -6.33 -11.68 -7.86
N ASP A 179 -5.05 -11.74 -8.26
CA ASP A 179 -3.89 -11.60 -7.38
C ASP A 179 -3.41 -10.14 -7.16
N ILE A 180 -4.12 -9.16 -7.73
CA ILE A 180 -3.84 -7.76 -7.45
C ILE A 180 -4.39 -7.38 -6.07
N ALA A 181 -3.47 -7.08 -5.14
CA ALA A 181 -3.77 -6.65 -3.77
C ALA A 181 -4.26 -5.23 -3.71
N PHE A 182 -3.58 -4.35 -4.40
CA PHE A 182 -3.88 -2.92 -4.41
C PHE A 182 -3.49 -2.25 -5.72
N VAL A 183 -4.11 -1.11 -5.93
CA VAL A 183 -3.76 -0.15 -6.98
C VAL A 183 -3.32 1.14 -6.31
N GLN A 184 -2.09 1.56 -6.56
CA GLN A 184 -1.58 2.88 -6.20
C GLN A 184 -1.66 3.80 -7.40
N THR A 185 -2.19 5.00 -7.21
CA THR A 185 -2.20 6.03 -8.25
C THR A 185 -1.09 7.05 -8.02
N ARG A 186 -0.87 7.92 -9.00
CA ARG A 186 0.12 8.98 -8.90
C ARG A 186 -0.38 10.10 -8.00
N TRP A 187 0.51 10.68 -7.20
CA TRP A 187 0.23 11.94 -6.51
C TRP A 187 0.54 13.10 -7.45
N SER A 188 -0.32 14.10 -7.44
CA SER A 188 -0.14 15.39 -8.10
C SER A 188 -0.38 16.52 -7.09
N TRP A 189 0.00 17.73 -7.46
CA TRP A 189 0.04 18.84 -6.53
C TRP A 189 -0.98 19.89 -6.93
N ARG A 190 -1.62 20.47 -5.91
CA ARG A 190 -2.51 21.62 -6.12
C ARG A 190 -1.70 22.85 -6.51
N GLU A 191 -2.02 23.41 -7.66
CA GLU A 191 -1.41 24.65 -8.15
C GLU A 191 -2.08 25.93 -7.58
N PRO A 192 -1.35 27.04 -7.38
CA PRO A 192 0.08 27.17 -7.60
C PRO A 192 0.92 26.65 -6.42
N ILE A 193 2.04 25.97 -6.71
CA ILE A 193 3.02 25.58 -5.68
C ILE A 193 3.74 26.84 -5.20
N ARG A 194 3.64 27.14 -3.92
CA ARG A 194 4.22 28.35 -3.32
C ARG A 194 5.39 28.02 -2.40
N GLY A 195 6.45 28.80 -2.53
CA GLY A 195 7.64 28.70 -1.69
C GLY A 195 8.67 27.67 -2.18
N PHE A 196 9.92 27.91 -1.77
CA PHE A 196 11.06 27.06 -2.16
C PHE A 196 10.94 25.64 -1.58
N PHE A 197 10.43 25.52 -0.35
CA PHE A 197 10.28 24.25 0.33
C PHE A 197 9.25 23.34 -0.39
N ALA A 198 8.05 23.86 -0.65
CA ALA A 198 7.01 23.13 -1.36
C ALA A 198 7.46 22.72 -2.77
N ALA A 199 8.14 23.62 -3.51
CA ALA A 199 8.67 23.32 -4.83
C ALA A 199 9.75 22.22 -4.79
N SER A 200 10.63 22.24 -3.79
CA SER A 200 11.65 21.20 -3.61
C SER A 200 11.03 19.85 -3.27
N LEU A 201 10.03 19.84 -2.41
CA LEU A 201 9.29 18.64 -2.02
C LEU A 201 8.51 18.06 -3.22
N ALA A 202 7.83 18.93 -3.99
CA ALA A 202 7.15 18.52 -5.23
C ALA A 202 8.11 17.81 -6.20
N LEU A 203 9.28 18.40 -6.45
CA LEU A 203 10.29 17.84 -7.34
C LEU A 203 10.78 16.46 -6.87
N LEU A 204 10.99 16.30 -5.55
CA LEU A 204 11.43 15.04 -4.95
C LEU A 204 10.36 13.95 -5.11
N LEU A 205 9.11 14.29 -4.83
CA LEU A 205 7.97 13.37 -4.94
C LEU A 205 7.63 13.08 -6.40
N ASP A 206 7.74 14.06 -7.31
CA ASP A 206 7.61 13.84 -8.74
C ASP A 206 8.65 12.85 -9.27
N ARG A 207 9.91 12.96 -8.83
CA ARG A 207 10.93 11.95 -9.14
C ARG A 207 10.48 10.56 -8.69
N HIS A 208 9.91 10.46 -7.49
CA HIS A 208 9.41 9.19 -6.96
C HIS A 208 8.26 8.62 -7.81
N PHE A 209 7.19 9.38 -8.02
CA PHE A 209 5.98 8.91 -8.70
C PHE A 209 6.13 8.82 -10.22
N LEU A 210 6.90 9.71 -10.87
CA LEU A 210 7.03 9.74 -12.33
C LEU A 210 8.17 8.87 -12.88
N VAL A 211 9.20 8.59 -12.08
CA VAL A 211 10.40 7.88 -12.51
C VAL A 211 10.62 6.59 -11.73
N GLN A 212 10.71 6.66 -10.41
CA GLN A 212 11.12 5.51 -9.61
C GLN A 212 10.04 4.43 -9.52
N LYS A 213 8.81 4.80 -9.14
CA LYS A 213 7.71 3.83 -9.04
C LYS A 213 7.42 3.09 -10.33
N PRO A 214 7.21 3.75 -11.48
CA PRO A 214 6.96 3.04 -12.72
C PRO A 214 8.14 2.17 -13.17
N THR A 215 9.38 2.62 -12.92
CA THR A 215 10.57 1.82 -13.23
C THR A 215 10.64 0.55 -12.36
N ARG A 216 10.37 0.67 -11.06
CA ARG A 216 10.34 -0.46 -10.14
C ARG A 216 9.21 -1.44 -10.46
N ALA A 217 8.01 -0.94 -10.74
CA ALA A 217 6.88 -1.76 -11.14
C ALA A 217 7.18 -2.55 -12.42
N PHE A 218 7.84 -1.92 -13.40
CA PHE A 218 8.18 -2.55 -14.67
C PHE A 218 9.28 -3.61 -14.54
N PHE A 219 10.40 -3.29 -13.86
CA PHE A 219 11.57 -4.19 -13.82
C PHE A 219 11.53 -5.22 -12.70
N ARG A 220 10.87 -4.93 -11.59
CA ARG A 220 10.88 -5.79 -10.39
C ARG A 220 9.52 -6.38 -10.07
N ASN A 221 8.48 -5.96 -10.77
CA ASN A 221 7.09 -6.31 -10.47
C ASN A 221 6.70 -6.03 -8.99
N VAL A 222 7.40 -5.07 -8.37
CA VAL A 222 7.17 -4.66 -6.99
C VAL A 222 6.61 -3.25 -7.01
N ALA A 223 5.33 -3.13 -6.75
CA ALA A 223 4.70 -1.89 -6.37
C ALA A 223 4.44 -1.90 -4.87
N THR A 224 4.54 -0.74 -4.24
CA THR A 224 4.23 -0.52 -2.84
C THR A 224 3.11 0.51 -2.74
N PHE A 225 2.30 0.42 -1.69
CA PHE A 225 1.31 1.44 -1.38
C PHE A 225 1.99 2.58 -0.60
N ASN A 226 1.55 3.82 -0.78
CA ASN A 226 2.09 5.03 -0.13
C ASN A 226 1.03 5.73 0.73
N GLY A 227 0.39 5.03 1.61
CA GLY A 227 -0.52 5.55 2.62
C GLY A 227 -1.85 6.09 2.10
N SER A 228 -1.86 6.71 0.90
CA SER A 228 -3.01 7.43 0.38
C SER A 228 -3.09 7.41 -1.15
N GLY A 229 -4.24 7.76 -1.70
CA GLY A 229 -4.44 7.90 -3.13
C GLY A 229 -4.41 6.56 -3.86
N GLY A 230 -5.13 5.57 -3.36
CA GLY A 230 -5.24 4.28 -4.01
C GLY A 230 -6.35 3.40 -3.45
N VAL A 231 -6.46 2.20 -3.97
CA VAL A 231 -7.52 1.24 -3.63
C VAL A 231 -6.90 -0.11 -3.28
N TRP A 232 -7.36 -0.72 -2.22
CA TRP A 232 -7.01 -2.07 -1.78
C TRP A 232 -8.13 -3.06 -2.07
N ARG A 233 -7.77 -4.28 -2.42
CA ARG A 233 -8.68 -5.43 -2.35
C ARG A 233 -8.77 -5.90 -0.90
N ARG A 234 -9.98 -5.92 -0.32
CA ARG A 234 -10.19 -6.35 1.07
C ARG A 234 -9.57 -7.71 1.37
N LYS A 235 -9.78 -8.68 0.50
CA LYS A 235 -9.20 -10.01 0.66
C LYS A 235 -7.68 -9.99 0.83
N ALA A 236 -6.99 -9.09 0.14
CA ALA A 236 -5.54 -8.96 0.27
C ALA A 236 -5.15 -8.37 1.63
N ILE A 237 -5.92 -7.39 2.15
CA ILE A 237 -5.73 -6.85 3.50
C ILE A 237 -5.89 -7.97 4.52
N ASP A 238 -6.97 -8.74 4.44
CA ASP A 238 -7.28 -9.85 5.35
C ASP A 238 -6.20 -10.93 5.29
N ASP A 239 -5.84 -11.40 4.09
CA ASP A 239 -4.77 -12.37 3.86
C ASP A 239 -3.40 -11.82 4.33
N GLY A 240 -3.16 -10.52 4.20
CA GLY A 240 -1.99 -9.82 4.71
C GLY A 240 -1.91 -9.78 6.24
N GLY A 241 -2.99 -10.10 6.95
CA GLY A 241 -3.10 -10.03 8.41
C GLY A 241 -3.57 -8.67 8.92
N GLY A 242 -4.22 -7.86 8.06
CA GLY A 242 -4.78 -6.55 8.42
C GLY A 242 -3.75 -5.43 8.56
N TRP A 243 -4.24 -4.24 8.88
CA TRP A 243 -3.39 -3.10 9.20
C TRP A 243 -2.68 -3.31 10.55
N SER A 244 -1.39 -2.98 10.61
CA SER A 244 -0.58 -3.12 11.83
C SER A 244 0.00 -1.77 12.26
N ALA A 245 -0.08 -1.48 13.55
CA ALA A 245 0.51 -0.30 14.17
C ALA A 245 1.93 -0.56 14.73
N GLU A 246 2.50 -1.73 14.49
CA GLU A 246 3.85 -2.08 14.96
C GLU A 246 4.95 -1.35 14.18
N THR A 247 4.62 -0.84 13.01
CA THR A 247 5.51 -0.03 12.18
C THR A 247 4.95 1.37 12.00
N LEU A 248 5.82 2.34 11.68
CA LEU A 248 5.41 3.71 11.39
C LEU A 248 4.78 3.88 9.99
N THR A 249 4.88 2.87 9.14
CA THR A 249 4.37 2.84 7.76
C THR A 249 3.52 1.60 7.58
N GLU A 250 2.27 1.69 8.05
CA GLU A 250 1.29 0.59 8.03
C GLU A 250 1.04 0.05 6.61
N ASP A 251 1.10 0.94 5.63
CA ASP A 251 0.87 0.70 4.22
C ASP A 251 2.02 -0.07 3.56
N LEU A 252 3.24 0.35 3.82
CA LEU A 252 4.45 -0.30 3.32
C LEU A 252 4.60 -1.70 3.93
N ASP A 253 4.38 -1.83 5.23
CA ASP A 253 4.39 -3.10 5.95
C ASP A 253 3.35 -4.08 5.37
N LEU A 254 2.10 -3.63 5.21
CA LEU A 254 1.04 -4.44 4.61
C LEU A 254 1.37 -4.82 3.15
N SER A 255 1.93 -3.90 2.37
CA SER A 255 2.37 -4.17 0.99
C SER A 255 3.37 -5.32 0.93
N TYR A 256 4.35 -5.34 1.84
CA TYR A 256 5.33 -6.44 1.90
C TYR A 256 4.72 -7.75 2.40
N ARG A 257 3.85 -7.70 3.42
CA ARG A 257 3.17 -8.91 3.92
C ARG A 257 2.28 -9.54 2.86
N CYS A 258 1.61 -8.73 2.04
CA CYS A 258 0.85 -9.20 0.88
C CYS A 258 1.78 -9.82 -0.18
N ALA A 259 2.88 -9.15 -0.52
CA ALA A 259 3.85 -9.67 -1.51
C ALA A 259 4.46 -11.01 -1.08
N LEU A 260 4.77 -11.22 0.21
CA LEU A 260 5.22 -12.49 0.76
C LEU A 260 4.21 -13.63 0.61
N ARG A 261 2.92 -13.30 0.44
CA ARG A 261 1.82 -14.25 0.22
C ARG A 261 1.45 -14.40 -1.26
N GLY A 262 2.22 -13.81 -2.17
CA GLY A 262 2.03 -13.94 -3.61
C GLY A 262 1.09 -12.88 -4.22
N TRP A 263 0.61 -11.93 -3.44
CA TRP A 263 -0.15 -10.79 -3.95
C TRP A 263 0.76 -9.81 -4.68
N ARG A 264 0.21 -9.09 -5.67
CA ARG A 264 0.92 -8.08 -6.45
C ARG A 264 0.29 -6.70 -6.26
N GLY A 265 1.14 -5.67 -6.13
CA GLY A 265 0.68 -4.29 -6.24
C GLY A 265 0.69 -3.82 -7.69
N ARG A 266 -0.24 -2.91 -8.05
CA ARG A 266 -0.28 -2.23 -9.35
C ARG A 266 -0.10 -0.73 -9.18
N TYR A 267 0.63 -0.11 -10.09
CA TYR A 267 0.79 1.33 -10.14
C TYR A 267 0.16 1.90 -11.42
N LEU A 268 -0.81 2.81 -11.27
CA LEU A 268 -1.46 3.52 -12.38
C LEU A 268 -0.91 4.96 -12.45
N ARG A 269 0.06 5.18 -13.31
CA ARG A 269 0.73 6.47 -13.48
C ARG A 269 -0.19 7.55 -14.05
N GLU A 270 -1.11 7.17 -14.93
CA GLU A 270 -1.98 8.09 -15.69
C GLU A 270 -3.24 8.50 -14.90
N VAL A 271 -3.44 7.92 -13.73
CA VAL A 271 -4.47 8.31 -12.78
C VAL A 271 -3.80 9.03 -11.62
N ASP A 272 -4.23 10.24 -11.33
CA ASP A 272 -3.65 11.01 -10.25
C ASP A 272 -4.67 11.48 -9.23
N VAL A 273 -4.18 11.72 -8.04
CA VAL A 273 -4.93 12.34 -6.95
C VAL A 273 -4.18 13.59 -6.51
N VAL A 274 -4.90 14.70 -6.46
CA VAL A 274 -4.32 16.00 -6.08
C VAL A 274 -4.08 16.03 -4.58
N ASN A 275 -2.87 16.41 -4.19
CA ASN A 275 -2.46 16.62 -2.81
C ASN A 275 -2.09 18.10 -2.57
N GLU A 276 -2.25 18.56 -1.34
CA GLU A 276 -1.81 19.87 -0.90
C GLU A 276 -0.45 19.77 -0.23
N LEU A 277 0.57 20.39 -0.85
CA LEU A 277 1.91 20.44 -0.26
C LEU A 277 1.98 21.52 0.85
N PRO A 278 2.74 21.26 1.94
CA PRO A 278 2.95 22.25 2.98
C PRO A 278 3.78 23.43 2.42
N GLU A 279 3.32 24.67 2.65
CA GLU A 279 4.03 25.88 2.22
C GLU A 279 5.30 26.11 3.03
N ASP A 280 5.28 25.80 4.34
CA ASP A 280 6.38 26.00 5.29
C ASP A 280 6.60 24.81 6.22
N MET A 281 7.86 24.58 6.63
CA MET A 281 8.27 23.54 7.59
C MET A 281 7.54 23.58 8.95
N PRO A 282 7.26 24.75 9.57
CA PRO A 282 6.58 24.79 10.86
C PRO A 282 5.11 24.41 10.84
N GLN A 283 4.45 24.51 9.68
CA GLN A 283 3.00 24.29 9.60
C GLN A 283 2.58 22.83 9.61
N ARG A 284 3.51 21.91 9.32
CA ARG A 284 3.21 20.47 9.26
C ARG A 284 4.40 19.61 9.68
N ARG A 285 4.75 19.66 10.97
CA ARG A 285 5.77 18.74 11.49
C ARG A 285 5.37 17.28 11.35
N ASP A 286 4.06 17.02 11.27
CA ASP A 286 3.53 15.65 11.28
C ASP A 286 3.27 15.07 9.86
N CYS A 287 2.78 15.86 8.88
CA CYS A 287 2.44 15.33 7.55
C CYS A 287 3.60 15.34 6.52
N ALA A 288 4.37 16.45 6.43
CA ALA A 288 5.43 16.52 5.41
C ALA A 288 6.64 15.64 5.74
N ALA A 289 6.91 15.45 7.06
CA ALA A 289 7.94 14.54 7.51
C ALA A 289 7.54 13.08 7.23
N ASP A 290 6.27 12.73 7.35
CA ASP A 290 5.77 11.39 7.11
C ASP A 290 5.86 11.04 5.62
N HIS A 291 5.39 11.89 4.71
CA HIS A 291 5.51 11.64 3.27
C HIS A 291 6.97 11.57 2.78
N LEU A 292 7.85 12.43 3.30
CA LEU A 292 9.28 12.38 2.97
C LEU A 292 9.93 11.13 3.55
N LEU A 293 9.58 10.79 4.79
CA LEU A 293 10.08 9.61 5.46
C LEU A 293 9.60 8.33 4.76
N ASP A 294 8.36 8.29 4.28
CA ASP A 294 7.81 7.14 3.55
C ASP A 294 8.58 6.90 2.24
N VAL A 295 8.82 7.95 1.46
CA VAL A 295 9.64 7.86 0.26
C VAL A 295 11.07 7.41 0.58
N CYS A 296 11.69 8.00 1.62
CA CYS A 296 13.04 7.61 2.04
C CYS A 296 13.09 6.18 2.60
N ARG A 297 12.09 5.76 3.36
CA ARG A 297 11.99 4.40 3.91
C ARG A 297 11.74 3.37 2.84
N GLU A 298 10.85 3.64 1.88
CA GLU A 298 10.62 2.79 0.72
C GLU A 298 11.94 2.61 -0.06
N GLU A 299 12.68 3.68 -0.29
CA GLU A 299 14.00 3.60 -0.92
C GLU A 299 14.99 2.76 -0.12
N PHE A 300 15.03 2.97 1.21
CA PHE A 300 15.93 2.22 2.08
C PHE A 300 15.54 0.74 2.18
N ALA A 301 14.26 0.43 2.41
CA ALA A 301 13.77 -0.94 2.52
C ALA A 301 13.99 -1.76 1.24
N LEU A 302 13.83 -1.13 0.06
CA LEU A 302 14.09 -1.77 -1.23
C LEU A 302 15.59 -1.95 -1.54
N ARG A 303 16.46 -1.12 -0.96
CA ARG A 303 17.92 -1.22 -1.13
C ARG A 303 18.56 -2.20 -0.14
N PHE A 304 18.00 -2.27 1.08
CA PHE A 304 18.49 -3.11 2.16
C PHE A 304 17.37 -3.97 2.72
N PRO A 305 16.83 -4.92 1.91
CA PRO A 305 15.75 -5.77 2.38
C PRO A 305 16.22 -6.58 3.60
N HIS A 306 15.38 -6.59 4.64
CA HIS A 306 15.61 -7.43 5.80
C HIS A 306 15.81 -8.87 5.36
N PRO A 307 16.70 -9.66 5.99
CA PRO A 307 16.99 -11.03 5.57
C PRO A 307 15.75 -11.91 5.35
N GLY A 308 14.67 -11.71 6.13
CA GLY A 308 13.39 -12.40 5.98
C GLY A 308 12.57 -12.00 4.74
N HIS A 309 12.86 -10.88 4.09
CA HIS A 309 12.09 -10.37 2.93
C HIS A 309 12.78 -10.67 1.58
N ARG A 310 14.01 -11.20 1.57
CA ARG A 310 14.79 -11.41 0.33
C ARG A 310 14.11 -12.34 -0.67
N HIS A 311 13.49 -13.40 -0.19
CA HIS A 311 12.86 -14.41 -1.08
C HIS A 311 11.60 -13.91 -1.80
N ALA A 312 10.82 -13.01 -1.22
CA ALA A 312 9.62 -12.48 -1.85
C ALA A 312 9.92 -11.43 -2.92
N LEU A 313 11.01 -10.68 -2.77
CA LEU A 313 11.40 -9.63 -3.69
C LEU A 313 12.11 -10.16 -4.95
N TYR A 314 12.54 -11.43 -4.94
CA TYR A 314 13.33 -12.05 -6.00
C TYR A 314 12.74 -13.34 -6.57
N ALA A 315 11.48 -13.67 -6.28
CA ALA A 315 10.81 -14.78 -6.95
C ALA A 315 10.63 -14.46 -8.44
N PRO A 316 11.30 -15.17 -9.36
CA PRO A 316 11.21 -14.88 -10.78
C PRO A 316 9.89 -15.42 -11.31
N HIS A 317 8.95 -14.55 -11.67
CA HIS A 317 8.02 -14.90 -12.72
C HIS A 317 8.79 -14.81 -14.02
N GLN A 318 9.10 -15.97 -14.58
CA GLN A 318 9.76 -16.15 -15.88
C GLN A 318 9.01 -15.35 -16.97
N ARG A 319 9.53 -14.16 -17.26
CA ARG A 319 9.63 -13.67 -18.62
C ARG A 319 11.12 -13.67 -18.91
N GLU A 320 11.53 -14.69 -19.62
CA GLU A 320 12.85 -14.76 -20.23
C GLU A 320 13.09 -13.49 -21.06
N ARG A 321 13.87 -12.59 -20.50
CA ARG A 321 14.60 -11.57 -21.24
C ARG A 321 16.06 -11.78 -20.90
N GLU A 322 16.80 -12.22 -21.91
CA GLU A 322 18.21 -12.64 -21.88
C GLU A 322 19.23 -11.58 -21.45
N ASP A 323 18.85 -10.48 -20.81
CA ASP A 323 19.76 -9.37 -20.45
C ASP A 323 20.07 -9.24 -18.95
N ASP A 324 19.68 -10.19 -18.10
CA ASP A 324 19.85 -10.11 -16.63
C ASP A 324 21.12 -10.82 -16.09
N ILE A 325 22.07 -11.13 -16.94
CA ILE A 325 23.36 -11.73 -16.52
C ILE A 325 24.32 -10.59 -16.20
N LEU A 326 24.32 -10.02 -14.97
CA LEU A 326 25.46 -9.30 -14.39
C LEU A 326 25.21 -8.73 -12.97
N ILE A 327 24.52 -9.44 -12.09
CA ILE A 327 24.43 -9.05 -10.65
C ILE A 327 24.69 -10.26 -9.71
N ALA A 328 25.22 -11.38 -10.22
CA ALA A 328 25.49 -12.54 -9.36
C ALA A 328 26.89 -12.54 -8.70
N ASP A 329 27.80 -11.63 -9.05
CA ASP A 329 29.23 -11.76 -8.67
C ASP A 329 29.77 -10.63 -7.77
N ILE A 330 28.99 -10.15 -6.79
CA ILE A 330 29.58 -9.43 -5.66
C ILE A 330 29.12 -10.11 -4.36
N GLN A 331 29.69 -11.28 -4.10
CA GLN A 331 29.78 -11.82 -2.74
C GLN A 331 31.03 -11.24 -2.07
N PRO A 332 30.92 -10.68 -0.86
CA PRO A 332 32.11 -10.44 -0.05
C PRO A 332 32.70 -11.78 0.42
N PRO A 333 34.00 -11.90 0.55
CA PRO A 333 34.62 -13.12 1.01
C PRO A 333 34.20 -13.43 2.45
N VAL A 334 33.62 -14.59 2.65
CA VAL A 334 33.41 -15.17 3.98
C VAL A 334 34.74 -15.69 4.46
N ALA A 335 35.29 -14.99 5.45
CA ALA A 335 36.44 -15.50 6.19
C ALA A 335 35.99 -16.74 6.96
N GLY A 336 36.63 -17.86 6.66
CA GLY A 336 36.47 -19.12 7.38
C GLY A 336 37.01 -19.04 8.77
N LEU A 337 36.37 -19.66 9.71
CA LEU A 337 36.95 -20.16 10.94
C LEU A 337 36.39 -21.56 11.16
N CYS A 338 37.35 -22.49 11.07
CA CYS A 338 37.21 -23.91 11.40
C CYS A 338 37.08 -24.12 12.91
N ALA A 339 36.43 -25.22 13.28
CA ALA A 339 36.85 -26.26 14.24
C ALA A 339 35.60 -27.12 14.49
N GLU A 340 35.60 -28.34 14.02
CA GLU A 340 35.97 -29.59 14.75
C GLU A 340 35.17 -29.75 16.04
N ASP A 341 34.22 -30.69 16.03
CA ASP A 341 34.34 -32.05 16.61
C ASP A 341 32.95 -32.74 16.57
N ASP A 342 32.91 -33.86 15.84
CA ASP A 342 32.06 -35.01 16.10
C ASP A 342 32.85 -35.89 17.15
N PRO A 343 32.27 -36.78 17.98
CA PRO A 343 31.61 -37.94 17.48
C PRO A 343 30.50 -38.60 18.39
N GLU A 344 29.87 -39.61 17.82
CA GLU A 344 29.32 -40.84 18.44
C GLU A 344 27.79 -40.95 18.65
N GLU A 345 27.19 -41.69 17.70
CA GLU A 345 26.11 -42.66 17.97
C GLU A 345 26.54 -43.78 18.96
N PRO A 346 25.63 -44.44 19.68
CA PRO A 346 25.09 -45.67 19.14
C PRO A 346 23.62 -46.07 19.46
N THR A 347 23.04 -46.66 18.44
CA THR A 347 22.24 -47.89 18.34
C THR A 347 21.28 -48.39 19.43
N GLN A 348 20.09 -48.83 18.89
CA GLN A 348 19.21 -50.00 19.31
C GLN A 348 18.26 -49.75 20.46
N SER A 349 16.99 -50.17 20.41
CA SER A 349 16.36 -51.42 20.00
C SER A 349 14.84 -51.38 20.24
N THR A 350 14.11 -51.77 19.26
CA THR A 350 12.86 -52.59 19.28
C THR A 350 11.96 -52.68 20.52
N LYS A 351 10.62 -52.46 20.33
CA LYS A 351 9.59 -53.51 20.39
C LYS A 351 8.15 -52.98 20.31
N ASN A 352 7.47 -53.48 19.34
CA ASN A 352 6.05 -53.85 19.25
C ASN A 352 5.19 -53.77 20.52
N HIS A 353 3.96 -53.23 20.41
CA HIS A 353 2.76 -54.02 20.70
C HIS A 353 1.49 -53.39 20.12
N ARG A 354 0.68 -54.28 19.65
CA ARG A 354 -0.55 -54.23 18.88
C ARG A 354 -1.77 -53.69 19.65
N HIS A 355 -2.70 -53.14 18.86
CA HIS A 355 -4.16 -53.01 18.99
C HIS A 355 -4.88 -53.92 20.01
N PRO A 356 -6.17 -53.65 20.41
CA PRO A 356 -7.29 -53.53 19.49
C PRO A 356 -8.47 -52.58 19.85
N LEU A 357 -9.18 -52.23 18.82
CA LEU A 357 -10.60 -51.91 18.65
C LEU A 357 -11.56 -52.14 19.84
N ARG A 358 -12.50 -51.19 20.11
CA ARG A 358 -13.92 -51.49 20.34
C ARG A 358 -14.87 -50.37 19.95
N ARG A 359 -15.96 -50.82 19.36
CA ARG A 359 -17.08 -50.14 18.73
C ARG A 359 -18.10 -49.61 19.75
N ARG A 360 -18.78 -48.53 19.35
CA ARG A 360 -20.17 -48.06 19.49
C ARG A 360 -21.10 -48.76 20.52
N PRO A 361 -22.20 -48.07 21.01
CA PRO A 361 -23.34 -47.74 20.16
C PRO A 361 -24.10 -46.43 20.43
N LEU A 362 -24.91 -46.09 19.45
CA LEU A 362 -26.02 -45.14 19.38
C LEU A 362 -27.04 -45.26 20.51
N GLN A 363 -27.61 -44.12 20.95
CA GLN A 363 -29.03 -44.09 21.30
C GLN A 363 -29.70 -42.76 20.97
N ARG A 364 -30.85 -42.90 20.39
CA ARG A 364 -31.91 -42.00 19.96
C ARG A 364 -32.77 -41.51 21.12
N SER A 365 -33.52 -40.49 20.81
CA SER A 365 -34.89 -40.11 21.25
C SER A 365 -34.92 -38.92 22.18
N GLN A 366 -35.80 -37.96 22.16
CA GLN A 366 -37.12 -37.71 21.55
C GLN A 366 -37.49 -36.26 21.88
N ARG A 367 -38.21 -35.62 20.99
CA ARG A 367 -38.97 -34.40 21.31
C ARG A 367 -40.17 -34.76 22.18
N PRO A 368 -40.82 -33.86 22.90
CA PRO A 368 -41.97 -33.24 22.28
C PRO A 368 -42.22 -31.74 22.56
N CYS A 369 -43.15 -31.27 21.77
CA CYS A 369 -43.86 -30.01 21.72
C CYS A 369 -44.50 -29.50 23.00
N GLY A 370 -44.83 -28.22 23.04
CA GLY A 370 -45.99 -27.73 23.72
C GLY A 370 -45.83 -26.43 24.48
N GLY A 371 -46.55 -25.39 24.03
CA GLY A 371 -46.84 -24.20 24.76
C GLY A 371 -46.63 -22.93 23.96
#